data_f3a3129c2ed7ebdef8f1dbfd9e7ffff5
#
_entry.id   f3a3129c2ed7ebdef8f1dbfd9e7ffff5
#
_cell.length_a   1.000
_cell.length_b   1.000
_cell.length_c   1.000
_cell.angle_alpha   90.00
_cell.angle_beta   90.00
_cell.angle_gamma   90.00
#
_symmetry.space_group_name_H-M   'P 1'
#
loop_
_entity.id
_entity.type
_entity.pdbx_description
1 polymer ?
#
loop_
_entity_poly.entity_id
_entity_poly.type
_entity_poly.pdbx_seq_one_letter_code
_entity_poly.pdbx_strand_id
1 'polypeptide(L)'
;WDTFSHTPGKVDNGDTGDVACDHYHRWPEDLGIAGQLGLDAYRFSIAWPRIVPQADGRVNQAGLDFYDRLTDSLLEKGITPFPTLYHWDLPQAQQDRGGWPVRETAERFGEYAEVVAAALGDRITNWATLNEPLCSAWIGHLDGNMAPGLKDLTAAVRASYHLHLGHGLAVQALRAAIPNASIGIVNNLSPVHPATDSESDRLAAQRGDGHINRWWLDPILGRGYPQDMVELYGVELPVHPGDMELISAPLDWIGLNYYFRQIVTGDTTGPAPHFRQVPGPNVEHTAMDWEVHGPGLEQLLLRLTDDYGVQKIYVTENGSAYQDTVGADGSVHDPERTEYLEQHLAACARAVSKGAPLAGYFAWSLLDNFEWAYGYDKRFGLVHVDYKTQQRTVKTSGRRYAELAAAHRLRGRRAA
;
A
#
# COMPACT_ATOMS: atom_id res chain seq x y z
N TRP A 1 -9.16 7.19 11.13
CA TRP A 1 -10.21 6.25 10.70
C TRP A 1 -11.30 6.01 11.76
N ASP A 2 -10.99 6.09 13.04
CA ASP A 2 -12.00 5.85 14.09
C ASP A 2 -13.23 6.75 13.91
N THR A 3 -13.05 8.06 13.93
CA THR A 3 -14.15 9.01 13.71
C THR A 3 -14.74 8.88 12.31
N PHE A 4 -13.92 8.70 11.28
CA PHE A 4 -14.39 8.65 9.90
C PHE A 4 -15.34 7.46 9.66
N SER A 5 -14.94 6.24 10.05
CA SER A 5 -15.75 5.04 9.81
C SER A 5 -17.05 5.00 10.62
N HIS A 6 -17.12 5.73 11.76
CA HIS A 6 -18.34 5.86 12.55
C HIS A 6 -19.19 7.08 12.15
N THR A 7 -18.74 7.88 11.16
CA THR A 7 -19.53 9.02 10.66
C THR A 7 -20.51 8.53 9.57
N PRO A 8 -21.82 8.75 9.74
CA PRO A 8 -22.81 8.30 8.76
C PRO A 8 -22.51 8.75 7.34
N GLY A 9 -22.61 7.83 6.38
CA GLY A 9 -22.40 8.10 4.96
C GLY A 9 -20.93 8.20 4.52
N LYS A 10 -19.96 7.90 5.39
CA LYS A 10 -18.54 7.91 5.05
C LYS A 10 -18.01 6.54 4.60
N VAL A 11 -18.65 5.47 5.04
CA VAL A 11 -18.33 4.11 4.64
C VAL A 11 -19.59 3.46 4.07
N ASP A 12 -19.44 2.69 3.01
CA ASP A 12 -20.54 1.97 2.38
C ASP A 12 -21.25 1.07 3.40
N ASN A 13 -22.57 0.97 3.28
CA ASN A 13 -23.46 0.23 4.19
C ASN A 13 -23.41 0.68 5.67
N GLY A 14 -22.67 1.72 6.02
CA GLY A 14 -22.39 2.10 7.42
C GLY A 14 -21.51 1.11 8.14
N ASP A 15 -20.70 0.35 7.41
CA ASP A 15 -19.76 -0.61 7.95
C ASP A 15 -18.65 0.09 8.76
N THR A 16 -18.12 -0.61 9.78
CA THR A 16 -16.98 -0.14 10.59
C THR A 16 -15.89 -1.22 10.65
N GLY A 17 -14.67 -0.81 10.99
CA GLY A 17 -13.55 -1.73 11.17
C GLY A 17 -13.48 -2.40 12.54
N ASP A 18 -14.53 -2.31 13.38
CA ASP A 18 -14.48 -2.74 14.79
C ASP A 18 -14.17 -4.22 14.98
N VAL A 19 -14.69 -5.06 14.08
CA VAL A 19 -14.44 -6.52 14.09
C VAL A 19 -13.64 -6.94 12.88
N ALA A 20 -14.02 -6.47 11.69
CA ALA A 20 -13.42 -6.85 10.40
C ALA A 20 -13.35 -8.37 10.22
N CYS A 21 -12.21 -8.90 9.83
CA CYS A 21 -11.94 -10.34 9.80
C CYS A 21 -11.40 -10.88 11.13
N ASP A 22 -11.47 -10.08 12.20
CA ASP A 22 -11.04 -10.44 13.56
C ASP A 22 -9.62 -11.03 13.64
N HIS A 23 -8.70 -10.54 12.79
CA HIS A 23 -7.31 -11.02 12.77
C HIS A 23 -6.62 -10.84 14.13
N TYR A 24 -6.98 -9.80 14.87
CA TYR A 24 -6.39 -9.53 16.19
C TYR A 24 -6.53 -10.71 17.17
N HIS A 25 -7.66 -11.43 17.16
CA HIS A 25 -7.88 -12.61 17.99
C HIS A 25 -7.56 -13.92 17.27
N ARG A 26 -7.69 -13.94 15.94
CA ARG A 26 -7.58 -15.15 15.11
C ARG A 26 -6.26 -15.29 14.34
N TRP A 27 -5.29 -14.43 14.59
CA TRP A 27 -4.00 -14.48 13.90
C TRP A 27 -3.31 -15.86 13.93
N PRO A 28 -3.45 -16.72 14.99
CA PRO A 28 -2.84 -18.05 14.94
C PRO A 28 -3.44 -18.96 13.87
N GLU A 29 -4.78 -18.88 13.66
CA GLU A 29 -5.49 -19.57 12.59
C GLU A 29 -5.05 -19.03 11.22
N ASP A 30 -5.05 -17.71 11.06
CA ASP A 30 -4.71 -17.02 9.82
C ASP A 30 -3.25 -17.31 9.38
N LEU A 31 -2.29 -17.28 10.31
CA LEU A 31 -0.92 -17.68 10.04
C LEU A 31 -0.77 -19.19 9.81
N GLY A 32 -1.65 -19.99 10.41
CA GLY A 32 -1.76 -21.43 10.08
C GLY A 32 -2.11 -21.63 8.61
N ILE A 33 -3.07 -20.87 8.08
CA ILE A 33 -3.45 -20.89 6.66
C ILE A 33 -2.29 -20.43 5.77
N ALA A 34 -1.61 -19.33 6.12
CA ALA A 34 -0.44 -18.85 5.39
C ALA A 34 0.65 -19.93 5.29
N GLY A 35 0.91 -20.64 6.39
CA GLY A 35 1.85 -21.77 6.42
C GLY A 35 1.38 -22.96 5.56
N GLN A 36 0.09 -23.30 5.58
CA GLN A 36 -0.47 -24.37 4.74
C GLN A 36 -0.41 -24.03 3.24
N LEU A 37 -0.57 -22.75 2.88
CA LEU A 37 -0.37 -22.26 1.52
C LEU A 37 1.11 -22.21 1.14
N GLY A 38 2.01 -22.43 2.09
CA GLY A 38 3.46 -22.42 1.87
C GLY A 38 3.99 -21.07 1.46
N LEU A 39 3.49 -19.99 2.03
CA LEU A 39 3.97 -18.64 1.73
C LEU A 39 5.37 -18.43 2.32
N ASP A 40 6.25 -17.76 1.56
CA ASP A 40 7.63 -17.50 1.98
C ASP A 40 7.74 -16.26 2.88
N ALA A 41 6.83 -15.32 2.72
CA ALA A 41 6.80 -14.06 3.46
C ALA A 41 5.37 -13.61 3.72
N TYR A 42 5.19 -12.82 4.77
CA TYR A 42 3.91 -12.23 5.14
C TYR A 42 4.09 -10.73 5.39
N ARG A 43 3.41 -9.92 4.57
CA ARG A 43 3.36 -8.47 4.76
C ARG A 43 2.16 -8.11 5.60
N PHE A 44 2.37 -7.32 6.63
CA PHE A 44 1.33 -6.84 7.54
C PHE A 44 1.65 -5.42 8.00
N SER A 45 0.64 -4.68 8.47
CA SER A 45 0.86 -3.37 9.06
C SER A 45 0.90 -3.44 10.57
N ILE A 46 1.69 -2.57 11.17
CA ILE A 46 1.68 -2.31 12.60
C ILE A 46 0.79 -1.10 12.84
N ALA A 47 -0.32 -1.27 13.55
CA ALA A 47 -1.27 -0.21 13.83
C ALA A 47 -0.65 0.78 14.83
N TRP A 48 -0.29 1.98 14.36
CA TRP A 48 0.23 3.05 15.24
C TRP A 48 -0.71 3.33 16.43
N PRO A 49 -2.06 3.44 16.25
CA PRO A 49 -2.96 3.63 17.37
C PRO A 49 -2.96 2.47 18.41
N ARG A 50 -2.50 1.28 18.01
CA ARG A 50 -2.36 0.16 18.95
C ARG A 50 -1.11 0.28 19.82
N ILE A 51 -0.04 0.88 19.29
CA ILE A 51 1.24 1.03 19.98
C ILE A 51 1.30 2.32 20.79
N VAL A 52 0.94 3.46 20.18
CA VAL A 52 0.93 4.79 20.79
C VAL A 52 -0.42 5.45 20.54
N PRO A 53 -1.47 5.07 21.29
CA PRO A 53 -2.84 5.53 21.05
C PRO A 53 -3.04 7.01 21.36
N GLN A 54 -2.24 7.56 22.26
CA GLN A 54 -2.37 8.93 22.74
C GLN A 54 -1.28 9.84 22.16
N ALA A 55 -1.57 11.13 22.08
CA ALA A 55 -0.62 12.11 21.56
C ALA A 55 0.50 12.47 22.58
N ASP A 56 0.48 11.93 23.78
CA ASP A 56 1.52 12.11 24.80
C ASP A 56 2.72 11.15 24.66
N GLY A 57 2.71 10.28 23.65
CA GLY A 57 3.79 9.34 23.33
C GLY A 57 3.83 8.10 24.24
N ARG A 58 2.85 7.90 25.13
CA ARG A 58 2.82 6.71 25.98
C ARG A 58 2.63 5.44 25.18
N VAL A 59 3.53 4.50 25.40
CA VAL A 59 3.51 3.19 24.76
C VAL A 59 2.48 2.27 25.42
N ASN A 60 1.64 1.63 24.61
CA ASN A 60 0.75 0.56 25.04
C ASN A 60 1.48 -0.79 24.89
N GLN A 61 1.96 -1.32 25.99
CA GLN A 61 2.71 -2.59 26.02
C GLN A 61 1.91 -3.76 25.44
N ALA A 62 0.60 -3.83 25.68
CA ALA A 62 -0.25 -4.90 25.13
C ALA A 62 -0.28 -4.88 23.58
N GLY A 63 -0.17 -3.69 22.98
CA GLY A 63 -0.04 -3.54 21.53
C GLY A 63 1.29 -4.09 21.00
N LEU A 64 2.41 -3.79 21.65
CA LEU A 64 3.71 -4.35 21.31
C LEU A 64 3.72 -5.88 21.47
N ASP A 65 3.22 -6.40 22.59
CA ASP A 65 3.14 -7.83 22.88
C ASP A 65 2.34 -8.61 21.83
N PHE A 66 1.35 -7.97 21.20
CA PHE A 66 0.62 -8.57 20.10
C PHE A 66 1.53 -8.81 18.88
N TYR A 67 2.27 -7.78 18.45
CA TYR A 67 3.17 -7.90 17.30
C TYR A 67 4.40 -8.75 17.60
N ASP A 68 4.84 -8.79 18.83
CA ASP A 68 5.89 -9.68 19.32
C ASP A 68 5.51 -11.15 19.08
N ARG A 69 4.35 -11.58 19.59
CA ARG A 69 3.83 -12.93 19.38
C ARG A 69 3.53 -13.25 17.91
N LEU A 70 3.02 -12.28 17.14
CA LEU A 70 2.78 -12.44 15.70
C LEU A 70 4.10 -12.71 14.96
N THR A 71 5.13 -11.95 15.28
CA THR A 71 6.48 -12.08 14.68
C THR A 71 7.09 -13.43 14.99
N ASP A 72 7.07 -13.85 16.27
CA ASP A 72 7.59 -15.16 16.66
C ASP A 72 6.90 -16.30 15.92
N SER A 73 5.56 -16.25 15.82
CA SER A 73 4.81 -17.28 15.11
C SER A 73 5.09 -17.33 13.60
N LEU A 74 5.36 -16.19 12.95
CA LEU A 74 5.81 -16.15 11.55
C LEU A 74 7.17 -16.86 11.41
N LEU A 75 8.12 -16.50 12.25
CA LEU A 75 9.47 -17.07 12.24
C LEU A 75 9.48 -18.57 12.54
N GLU A 76 8.68 -19.03 13.51
CA GLU A 76 8.51 -20.45 13.81
C GLU A 76 7.97 -21.25 12.61
N LYS A 77 7.17 -20.62 11.76
CA LYS A 77 6.67 -21.22 10.52
C LYS A 77 7.62 -21.07 9.32
N GLY A 78 8.75 -20.41 9.50
CA GLY A 78 9.70 -20.11 8.44
C GLY A 78 9.18 -19.05 7.44
N ILE A 79 8.22 -18.22 7.86
CA ILE A 79 7.65 -17.14 7.07
C ILE A 79 8.36 -15.83 7.42
N THR A 80 8.93 -15.17 6.44
CA THR A 80 9.63 -13.89 6.64
C THR A 80 8.66 -12.75 6.92
N PRO A 81 8.78 -12.03 8.06
CA PRO A 81 7.93 -10.87 8.33
C PRO A 81 8.33 -9.65 7.51
N PHE A 82 7.34 -8.95 6.95
CA PHE A 82 7.46 -7.68 6.24
C PHE A 82 6.51 -6.65 6.83
N PRO A 83 6.79 -6.06 8.01
CA PRO A 83 5.94 -5.04 8.59
C PRO A 83 5.99 -3.72 7.80
N THR A 84 4.83 -3.08 7.75
CA THR A 84 4.64 -1.70 7.30
C THR A 84 4.28 -0.86 8.52
N LEU A 85 5.03 0.21 8.80
CA LEU A 85 4.83 1.03 10.00
C LEU A 85 3.54 1.85 9.96
N TYR A 86 3.10 2.27 8.78
CA TYR A 86 1.87 3.05 8.63
C TYR A 86 1.09 2.61 7.39
N HIS A 87 -0.15 2.18 7.62
CA HIS A 87 -1.10 1.81 6.56
C HIS A 87 -2.44 2.51 6.80
N TRP A 88 -2.38 3.86 6.89
CA TRP A 88 -3.46 4.85 6.93
C TRP A 88 -4.14 5.07 8.29
N ASP A 89 -3.88 4.21 9.26
CA ASP A 89 -4.45 4.23 10.60
C ASP A 89 -3.72 5.20 11.55
N LEU A 90 -3.90 6.51 11.31
CA LEU A 90 -3.39 7.55 12.19
C LEU A 90 -4.15 7.52 13.54
N PRO A 91 -3.46 7.57 14.71
CA PRO A 91 -4.14 7.72 16.00
C PRO A 91 -5.07 8.93 16.00
N GLN A 92 -6.31 8.74 16.46
CA GLN A 92 -7.30 9.83 16.49
C GLN A 92 -6.77 11.04 17.26
N ALA A 93 -6.03 10.81 18.34
CA ALA A 93 -5.40 11.88 19.11
C ALA A 93 -4.38 12.72 18.32
N GLN A 94 -3.72 12.15 17.29
CA GLN A 94 -2.88 12.90 16.38
C GLN A 94 -3.71 13.66 15.33
N GLN A 95 -4.78 13.01 14.83
CA GLN A 95 -5.71 13.67 13.90
C GLN A 95 -6.38 14.90 14.54
N ASP A 96 -6.77 14.82 15.83
CA ASP A 96 -7.39 15.92 16.57
C ASP A 96 -6.45 17.11 16.79
N ARG A 97 -5.11 16.90 16.63
CA ARG A 97 -4.08 17.96 16.65
C ARG A 97 -3.73 18.48 15.27
N GLY A 98 -4.47 18.07 14.22
CA GLY A 98 -4.30 18.53 12.85
C GLY A 98 -3.79 17.48 11.86
N GLY A 99 -3.37 16.29 12.34
CA GLY A 99 -2.98 15.17 11.49
C GLY A 99 -1.78 15.45 10.58
N TRP A 100 -1.69 14.78 9.45
CA TRP A 100 -0.55 14.89 8.53
C TRP A 100 -0.28 16.30 7.97
N PRO A 101 -1.24 17.24 7.82
CA PRO A 101 -0.92 18.63 7.47
C PRO A 101 0.00 19.35 8.45
N VAL A 102 0.23 18.81 9.66
CA VAL A 102 1.05 19.39 10.72
C VAL A 102 2.37 18.64 10.86
N ARG A 103 3.50 19.37 10.90
CA ARG A 103 4.85 18.80 11.00
C ARG A 103 5.02 17.89 12.23
N GLU A 104 4.41 18.23 13.36
CA GLU A 104 4.49 17.42 14.58
C GLU A 104 4.08 15.97 14.34
N THR A 105 3.12 15.71 13.44
CA THR A 105 2.71 14.33 13.11
C THR A 105 3.85 13.53 12.49
N ALA A 106 4.65 14.14 11.61
CA ALA A 106 5.83 13.48 11.03
C ALA A 106 6.89 13.17 12.10
N GLU A 107 7.13 14.11 13.03
CA GLU A 107 8.07 13.94 14.14
C GLU A 107 7.60 12.81 15.08
N ARG A 108 6.32 12.78 15.44
CA ARG A 108 5.72 11.69 16.24
C ARG A 108 5.75 10.33 15.53
N PHE A 109 5.66 10.32 14.20
CA PHE A 109 5.83 9.08 13.44
C PHE A 109 7.27 8.54 13.53
N GLY A 110 8.27 9.42 13.51
CA GLY A 110 9.67 9.04 13.77
C GLY A 110 9.85 8.42 15.16
N GLU A 111 9.30 9.04 16.21
CA GLU A 111 9.33 8.51 17.59
C GLU A 111 8.62 7.16 17.71
N TYR A 112 7.47 7.00 17.04
CA TYR A 112 6.77 5.71 16.97
C TYR A 112 7.63 4.63 16.28
N ALA A 113 8.31 4.99 15.20
CA ALA A 113 9.22 4.07 14.51
C ALA A 113 10.37 3.61 15.41
N GLU A 114 10.93 4.51 16.25
CA GLU A 114 11.95 4.14 17.26
C GLU A 114 11.43 3.11 18.25
N VAL A 115 10.22 3.30 18.78
CA VAL A 115 9.58 2.37 19.73
C VAL A 115 9.42 0.99 19.10
N VAL A 116 8.91 0.92 17.88
CA VAL A 116 8.69 -0.36 17.17
C VAL A 116 10.03 -1.03 16.81
N ALA A 117 11.00 -0.25 16.33
CA ALA A 117 12.33 -0.75 16.00
C ALA A 117 13.05 -1.35 17.23
N ALA A 118 12.95 -0.68 18.38
CA ALA A 118 13.53 -1.18 19.63
C ALA A 118 12.88 -2.49 20.12
N ALA A 119 11.57 -2.67 19.87
CA ALA A 119 10.84 -3.84 20.33
C ALA A 119 10.98 -5.07 19.41
N LEU A 120 11.07 -4.88 18.08
CA LEU A 120 10.96 -5.96 17.09
C LEU A 120 12.20 -6.08 16.18
N GLY A 121 13.11 -5.12 16.23
CA GLY A 121 14.26 -5.03 15.32
C GLY A 121 15.34 -6.10 15.54
N ASP A 122 15.31 -6.82 16.64
CA ASP A 122 16.18 -7.97 16.92
C ASP A 122 15.87 -9.18 16.00
N ARG A 123 14.66 -9.28 15.46
CA ARG A 123 14.14 -10.41 14.68
C ARG A 123 13.65 -10.05 13.29
N ILE A 124 13.32 -8.80 13.05
CA ILE A 124 12.79 -8.34 11.76
C ILE A 124 13.86 -7.55 11.01
N THR A 125 14.12 -7.96 9.78
CA THR A 125 15.09 -7.29 8.90
C THR A 125 14.41 -6.37 7.88
N ASN A 126 13.28 -6.78 7.30
CA ASN A 126 12.62 -6.05 6.22
C ASN A 126 11.53 -5.11 6.76
N TRP A 127 11.60 -3.83 6.40
CA TRP A 127 10.71 -2.79 6.92
C TRP A 127 10.19 -1.90 5.81
N ALA A 128 8.89 -1.67 5.77
CA ALA A 128 8.28 -0.59 5.00
C ALA A 128 7.89 0.55 5.94
N THR A 129 8.23 1.78 5.59
CA THR A 129 7.86 2.95 6.39
C THR A 129 6.38 3.29 6.23
N LEU A 130 5.97 3.59 4.99
CA LEU A 130 4.60 3.99 4.65
C LEU A 130 4.03 3.05 3.59
N ASN A 131 2.72 2.83 3.66
CA ASN A 131 1.93 2.32 2.55
C ASN A 131 1.17 3.45 1.88
N GLU A 132 1.38 3.61 0.58
CA GLU A 132 0.59 4.49 -0.30
C GLU A 132 0.32 5.88 0.29
N PRO A 133 1.34 6.69 0.53
CA PRO A 133 1.14 8.03 1.09
C PRO A 133 0.20 8.90 0.24
N LEU A 134 0.07 8.60 -1.06
CA LEU A 134 -0.91 9.20 -1.96
C LEU A 134 -2.34 9.11 -1.41
N CYS A 135 -2.73 7.93 -0.92
CA CYS A 135 -4.09 7.71 -0.44
C CYS A 135 -4.39 8.56 0.80
N SER A 136 -3.45 8.63 1.74
CA SER A 136 -3.61 9.49 2.92
C SER A 136 -3.65 10.97 2.55
N ALA A 137 -2.80 11.44 1.61
CA ALA A 137 -2.74 12.84 1.24
C ALA A 137 -3.84 13.24 0.25
N TRP A 138 -3.87 12.62 -0.95
CA TRP A 138 -4.83 13.04 -1.98
C TRP A 138 -6.25 12.56 -1.70
N ILE A 139 -6.45 11.25 -1.48
CA ILE A 139 -7.80 10.72 -1.29
C ILE A 139 -8.38 11.18 0.06
N GLY A 140 -7.53 11.29 1.10
CA GLY A 140 -7.96 11.72 2.43
C GLY A 140 -8.15 13.24 2.58
N HIS A 141 -7.28 14.06 1.99
CA HIS A 141 -7.31 15.51 2.23
C HIS A 141 -7.73 16.35 1.02
N LEU A 142 -7.64 15.82 -0.24
CA LEU A 142 -8.08 16.54 -1.44
C LEU A 142 -9.46 16.07 -1.89
N ASP A 143 -9.66 14.75 -2.04
CA ASP A 143 -10.92 14.18 -2.55
C ASP A 143 -11.97 14.01 -1.44
N GLY A 144 -11.52 13.77 -0.21
CA GLY A 144 -12.37 13.58 0.96
C GLY A 144 -13.11 12.24 1.00
N ASN A 145 -12.68 11.27 0.19
CA ASN A 145 -13.32 9.95 0.08
C ASN A 145 -12.76 8.94 1.09
N MET A 146 -11.65 9.26 1.74
CA MET A 146 -11.04 8.50 2.84
C MET A 146 -10.76 9.40 4.03
N ALA A 147 -10.41 8.83 5.17
CA ALA A 147 -10.04 9.59 6.35
C ALA A 147 -8.85 10.53 6.07
N PRO A 148 -8.85 11.75 6.57
CA PRO A 148 -9.83 12.37 7.48
C PRO A 148 -11.08 12.94 6.83
N GLY A 149 -11.22 12.88 5.50
CA GLY A 149 -12.40 13.30 4.76
C GLY A 149 -12.42 14.80 4.42
N LEU A 150 -11.26 15.42 4.28
CA LEU A 150 -11.11 16.82 3.91
C LEU A 150 -11.17 17.02 2.37
N LYS A 151 -11.49 18.24 1.95
CA LYS A 151 -11.45 18.68 0.55
C LYS A 151 -10.68 20.00 0.48
N ASP A 152 -9.38 19.93 0.73
CA ASP A 152 -8.49 21.07 0.86
C ASP A 152 -7.12 20.78 0.22
N LEU A 153 -6.84 21.45 -0.90
CA LEU A 153 -5.57 21.26 -1.63
C LEU A 153 -4.36 21.65 -0.78
N THR A 154 -4.48 22.71 0.03
CA THR A 154 -3.37 23.16 0.88
C THR A 154 -3.06 22.12 1.96
N ALA A 155 -4.09 21.57 2.59
CA ALA A 155 -3.94 20.49 3.56
C ALA A 155 -3.36 19.23 2.91
N ALA A 156 -3.82 18.86 1.70
CA ALA A 156 -3.35 17.70 0.96
C ALA A 156 -1.85 17.82 0.59
N VAL A 157 -1.41 18.98 0.06
CA VAL A 157 -0.01 19.23 -0.28
C VAL A 157 0.88 19.23 0.96
N ARG A 158 0.44 19.83 2.07
CA ARG A 158 1.18 19.77 3.34
C ARG A 158 1.24 18.35 3.91
N ALA A 159 0.13 17.61 3.85
CA ALA A 159 0.10 16.21 4.28
C ALA A 159 1.07 15.35 3.46
N SER A 160 1.12 15.52 2.14
CA SER A 160 2.04 14.78 1.27
C SER A 160 3.50 15.05 1.64
N TYR A 161 3.83 16.33 1.91
CA TYR A 161 5.16 16.71 2.35
C TYR A 161 5.54 16.10 3.70
N HIS A 162 4.66 16.18 4.69
CA HIS A 162 4.93 15.63 6.03
C HIS A 162 4.91 14.10 6.08
N LEU A 163 4.18 13.44 5.18
CA LEU A 163 4.29 11.98 4.98
C LEU A 163 5.71 11.63 4.51
N HIS A 164 6.25 12.32 3.51
CA HIS A 164 7.63 12.11 3.07
C HIS A 164 8.65 12.43 4.18
N LEU A 165 8.45 13.50 4.94
CA LEU A 165 9.31 13.83 6.09
C LEU A 165 9.25 12.72 7.16
N GLY A 166 8.05 12.25 7.49
CA GLY A 166 7.84 11.12 8.41
C GLY A 166 8.52 9.85 7.92
N HIS A 167 8.45 9.58 6.61
CA HIS A 167 9.22 8.49 5.99
C HIS A 167 10.73 8.62 6.30
N GLY A 168 11.32 9.78 6.04
CA GLY A 168 12.75 10.02 6.29
C GLY A 168 13.14 9.85 7.76
N LEU A 169 12.32 10.38 8.68
CA LEU A 169 12.52 10.22 10.12
C LEU A 169 12.42 8.75 10.56
N ALA A 170 11.47 8.00 10.00
CA ALA A 170 11.35 6.56 10.26
C ALA A 170 12.55 5.77 9.71
N VAL A 171 13.07 6.12 8.52
CA VAL A 171 14.32 5.53 7.98
C VAL A 171 15.47 5.77 8.95
N GLN A 172 15.64 7.00 9.43
CA GLN A 172 16.67 7.34 10.40
C GLN A 172 16.56 6.51 11.68
N ALA A 173 15.35 6.41 12.25
CA ALA A 173 15.05 5.62 13.45
C ALA A 173 15.38 4.14 13.26
N LEU A 174 14.92 3.53 12.16
CA LEU A 174 15.19 2.14 11.84
C LEU A 174 16.69 1.85 11.65
N ARG A 175 17.42 2.72 10.93
CA ARG A 175 18.87 2.59 10.71
C ARG A 175 19.65 2.68 12.02
N ALA A 176 19.23 3.57 12.93
CA ALA A 176 19.88 3.73 14.23
C ALA A 176 19.70 2.50 15.14
N ALA A 177 18.52 1.89 15.12
CA ALA A 177 18.18 0.77 15.99
C ALA A 177 18.58 -0.59 15.41
N ILE A 178 18.58 -0.77 14.08
CA ILE A 178 18.73 -2.05 13.42
C ILE A 178 19.86 -1.98 12.38
N PRO A 179 21.09 -2.41 12.70
CA PRO A 179 22.26 -2.22 11.83
C PRO A 179 22.11 -2.81 10.41
N ASN A 180 21.36 -3.90 10.26
CA ASN A 180 21.16 -4.59 8.99
C ASN A 180 19.72 -4.45 8.46
N ALA A 181 19.01 -3.41 8.84
CA ALA A 181 17.65 -3.18 8.35
C ALA A 181 17.64 -3.04 6.82
N SER A 182 16.73 -3.75 6.18
CA SER A 182 16.37 -3.61 4.77
C SER A 182 15.10 -2.78 4.69
N ILE A 183 15.24 -1.50 4.36
CA ILE A 183 14.17 -0.50 4.48
C ILE A 183 13.70 -0.06 3.11
N GLY A 184 12.37 0.02 2.93
CA GLY A 184 11.72 0.58 1.77
C GLY A 184 10.51 1.42 2.11
N ILE A 185 9.90 1.95 1.07
CA ILE A 185 8.61 2.63 1.09
C ILE A 185 7.72 1.99 0.03
N VAL A 186 6.42 1.96 0.26
CA VAL A 186 5.45 1.38 -0.66
C VAL A 186 4.62 2.46 -1.30
N ASN A 187 4.69 2.56 -2.62
CA ASN A 187 3.91 3.51 -3.42
C ASN A 187 2.92 2.77 -4.33
N ASN A 188 1.69 3.27 -4.39
CA ASN A 188 0.74 2.88 -5.42
C ASN A 188 0.99 3.71 -6.67
N LEU A 189 1.40 3.06 -7.73
CA LEU A 189 1.71 3.69 -9.00
C LEU A 189 0.77 3.18 -10.08
N SER A 190 0.49 4.04 -11.07
CA SER A 190 -0.32 3.67 -12.22
C SER A 190 0.31 4.22 -13.50
N PRO A 191 0.40 3.43 -14.57
CA PRO A 191 0.64 4.01 -15.89
C PRO A 191 -0.48 4.97 -16.24
N VAL A 192 -0.13 6.16 -16.68
CA VAL A 192 -1.11 7.19 -17.07
C VAL A 192 -1.01 7.41 -18.58
N HIS A 193 -2.11 7.18 -19.27
CA HIS A 193 -2.20 7.28 -20.72
C HIS A 193 -3.20 8.35 -21.14
N PRO A 194 -2.92 9.12 -22.20
CA PRO A 194 -3.90 10.05 -22.75
C PRO A 194 -5.07 9.29 -23.40
N ALA A 195 -6.28 9.81 -23.29
CA ALA A 195 -7.47 9.23 -23.92
C ALA A 195 -7.42 9.32 -25.43
N THR A 196 -6.81 10.39 -25.97
CA THR A 196 -6.59 10.62 -27.39
C THR A 196 -5.20 11.22 -27.65
N ASP A 197 -4.79 11.31 -28.90
CA ASP A 197 -3.54 11.99 -29.29
C ASP A 197 -3.63 13.53 -29.28
N SER A 198 -4.70 14.11 -28.74
CA SER A 198 -4.83 15.56 -28.63
C SER A 198 -3.76 16.13 -27.68
N GLU A 199 -3.36 17.37 -27.90
CA GLU A 199 -2.43 18.08 -27.02
C GLU A 199 -3.00 18.20 -25.60
N SER A 200 -4.31 18.45 -25.46
CA SER A 200 -4.99 18.52 -24.17
C SER A 200 -4.87 17.22 -23.37
N ASP A 201 -5.07 16.06 -24.02
CA ASP A 201 -5.03 14.77 -23.36
C ASP A 201 -3.59 14.34 -23.03
N ARG A 202 -2.63 14.67 -23.91
CA ARG A 202 -1.21 14.45 -23.60
C ARG A 202 -0.75 15.27 -22.41
N LEU A 203 -1.15 16.53 -22.31
CA LEU A 203 -0.89 17.37 -21.12
C LEU A 203 -1.59 16.84 -19.87
N ALA A 204 -2.81 16.34 -19.99
CA ALA A 204 -3.51 15.66 -18.90
C ALA A 204 -2.76 14.43 -18.40
N ALA A 205 -2.24 13.60 -19.31
CA ALA A 205 -1.43 12.44 -18.96
C ALA A 205 -0.12 12.81 -18.25
N GLN A 206 0.55 13.87 -18.68
CA GLN A 206 1.75 14.40 -18.00
C GLN A 206 1.44 14.87 -16.57
N ARG A 207 0.33 15.58 -16.39
CA ARG A 207 -0.13 16.05 -15.06
C ARG A 207 -0.55 14.87 -14.18
N GLY A 208 -1.28 13.91 -14.76
CA GLY A 208 -1.66 12.67 -14.08
C GLY A 208 -0.44 11.89 -13.61
N ASP A 209 0.57 11.74 -14.47
CA ASP A 209 1.84 11.11 -14.09
C ASP A 209 2.57 11.90 -12.99
N GLY A 210 2.55 13.22 -13.06
CA GLY A 210 3.08 14.08 -12.00
C GLY A 210 2.40 13.85 -10.67
N HIS A 211 1.06 13.80 -10.67
CA HIS A 211 0.21 13.66 -9.49
C HIS A 211 0.31 12.26 -8.84
N ILE A 212 0.31 11.20 -9.68
CA ILE A 212 0.20 9.81 -9.23
C ILE A 212 1.56 9.17 -9.01
N ASN A 213 2.55 9.51 -9.85
CA ASN A 213 3.83 8.81 -9.84
C ASN A 213 4.99 9.72 -9.40
N ARG A 214 5.29 10.80 -10.14
CA ARG A 214 6.51 11.62 -9.93
C ARG A 214 6.50 12.34 -8.57
N TRP A 215 5.36 12.83 -8.10
CA TRP A 215 5.25 13.49 -6.79
C TRP A 215 5.69 12.59 -5.64
N TRP A 216 5.50 11.28 -5.78
CA TRP A 216 5.78 10.28 -4.74
C TRP A 216 7.15 9.62 -4.90
N LEU A 217 7.70 9.57 -6.11
CA LEU A 217 8.99 8.94 -6.39
C LEU A 217 10.15 9.94 -6.36
N ASP A 218 9.99 11.10 -7.00
CA ASP A 218 11.09 12.03 -7.23
C ASP A 218 11.72 12.53 -5.92
N PRO A 219 10.95 12.97 -4.89
CA PRO A 219 11.53 13.45 -3.64
C PRO A 219 12.30 12.37 -2.88
N ILE A 220 11.75 11.18 -2.75
CA ILE A 220 12.36 10.08 -2.00
C ILE A 220 13.59 9.48 -2.70
N LEU A 221 13.72 9.70 -4.01
CA LEU A 221 14.87 9.26 -4.84
C LEU A 221 15.83 10.42 -5.15
N GLY A 222 15.76 11.53 -4.39
CA GLY A 222 16.71 12.63 -4.43
C GLY A 222 16.58 13.59 -5.62
N ARG A 223 15.45 13.56 -6.34
CA ARG A 223 15.18 14.45 -7.49
C ARG A 223 14.46 15.75 -7.11
N GLY A 224 14.01 15.86 -5.84
CA GLY A 224 13.14 16.96 -5.40
C GLY A 224 11.71 16.80 -5.91
N TYR A 225 10.84 17.73 -5.52
CA TYR A 225 9.45 17.72 -6.01
C TYR A 225 9.38 18.15 -7.48
N PRO A 226 8.52 17.52 -8.33
CA PRO A 226 8.35 17.89 -9.73
C PRO A 226 7.92 19.35 -9.87
N GLN A 227 8.74 20.20 -10.49
CA GLN A 227 8.52 21.64 -10.55
C GLN A 227 7.21 22.02 -11.25
N ASP A 228 6.84 21.29 -12.31
CA ASP A 228 5.57 21.46 -13.03
C ASP A 228 4.35 21.25 -12.13
N MET A 229 4.46 20.32 -11.15
CA MET A 229 3.40 20.05 -10.21
C MET A 229 3.38 21.05 -9.04
N VAL A 230 4.55 21.50 -8.56
CA VAL A 230 4.65 22.56 -7.56
C VAL A 230 4.00 23.85 -8.08
N GLU A 231 4.29 24.23 -9.32
CA GLU A 231 3.68 25.39 -9.98
C GLU A 231 2.17 25.20 -10.19
N LEU A 232 1.75 23.99 -10.59
CA LEU A 232 0.34 23.69 -10.84
C LEU A 232 -0.51 23.79 -9.58
N TYR A 233 -0.01 23.25 -8.46
CA TYR A 233 -0.72 23.32 -7.18
C TYR A 233 -0.70 24.73 -6.57
N GLY A 234 0.37 25.50 -6.80
CA GLY A 234 0.51 26.86 -6.29
C GLY A 234 0.49 26.96 -4.76
N VAL A 235 0.84 25.86 -4.07
CA VAL A 235 0.92 25.78 -2.61
C VAL A 235 2.39 25.70 -2.19
N GLU A 236 2.79 26.57 -1.28
CA GLU A 236 4.15 26.55 -0.74
C GLU A 236 4.37 25.31 0.13
N LEU A 237 5.44 24.55 -0.18
CA LEU A 237 5.87 23.42 0.63
C LEU A 237 6.56 23.92 1.91
N PRO A 238 6.24 23.36 3.09
CA PRO A 238 6.77 23.81 4.38
C PRO A 238 8.18 23.25 4.63
N VAL A 239 9.11 23.47 3.71
CA VAL A 239 10.47 22.92 3.74
C VAL A 239 11.33 23.63 4.79
N HIS A 240 11.96 22.87 5.67
CA HIS A 240 13.00 23.37 6.56
C HIS A 240 14.40 22.87 6.12
N PRO A 241 15.48 23.55 6.52
CA PRO A 241 16.83 23.06 6.24
C PRO A 241 17.06 21.63 6.73
N GLY A 242 17.57 20.75 5.85
CA GLY A 242 17.84 19.35 6.14
C GLY A 242 16.67 18.37 5.86
N ASP A 243 15.46 18.88 5.58
CA ASP A 243 14.30 18.01 5.35
C ASP A 243 14.46 17.18 4.07
N MET A 244 14.96 17.76 2.99
CA MET A 244 15.11 17.05 1.72
C MET A 244 16.14 15.93 1.79
N GLU A 245 17.17 16.09 2.59
CA GLU A 245 18.17 15.05 2.89
C GLU A 245 17.55 13.90 3.69
N LEU A 246 16.66 14.19 4.64
CA LEU A 246 15.90 13.18 5.37
C LEU A 246 14.93 12.43 4.44
N ILE A 247 14.15 13.16 3.65
CA ILE A 247 13.17 12.59 2.70
C ILE A 247 13.85 11.64 1.70
N SER A 248 15.03 11.99 1.22
CA SER A 248 15.82 11.21 0.27
C SER A 248 16.85 10.28 0.92
N ALA A 249 16.66 9.92 2.19
CA ALA A 249 17.54 8.98 2.86
C ALA A 249 17.61 7.65 2.07
N PRO A 250 18.81 7.04 1.92
CA PRO A 250 19.00 5.86 1.08
C PRO A 250 18.10 4.69 1.48
N LEU A 251 17.42 4.13 0.48
CA LEU A 251 16.53 2.97 0.62
C LEU A 251 17.18 1.71 0.05
N ASP A 252 16.81 0.55 0.59
CA ASP A 252 17.27 -0.75 0.11
C ASP A 252 16.37 -1.30 -0.99
N TRP A 253 15.10 -0.88 -1.03
CA TRP A 253 14.12 -1.33 -2.00
C TRP A 253 12.95 -0.35 -2.13
N ILE A 254 12.26 -0.46 -3.27
CA ILE A 254 10.98 0.23 -3.51
C ILE A 254 9.87 -0.82 -3.59
N GLY A 255 8.79 -0.57 -2.84
CA GLY A 255 7.54 -1.32 -2.94
C GLY A 255 6.62 -0.70 -3.98
N LEU A 256 6.08 -1.53 -4.84
CA LEU A 256 5.12 -1.18 -5.88
C LEU A 256 3.80 -1.87 -5.59
N ASN A 257 2.76 -1.08 -5.30
CA ASN A 257 1.38 -1.52 -5.35
C ASN A 257 0.82 -1.16 -6.72
N TYR A 258 0.26 -2.15 -7.42
CA TYR A 258 -0.31 -1.97 -8.75
C TYR A 258 -1.64 -2.71 -8.87
N TYR A 259 -2.65 -2.02 -9.39
CA TYR A 259 -3.97 -2.60 -9.61
C TYR A 259 -4.50 -2.35 -11.02
N PHE A 260 -4.34 -1.13 -11.57
CA PHE A 260 -4.86 -0.73 -12.86
C PHE A 260 -4.05 0.41 -13.46
N ARG A 261 -4.26 0.70 -14.74
CA ARG A 261 -3.77 1.91 -15.39
C ARG A 261 -4.82 3.01 -15.38
N GLN A 262 -4.40 4.24 -15.61
CA GLN A 262 -5.31 5.37 -15.77
C GLN A 262 -5.32 5.86 -17.21
N ILE A 263 -6.49 6.01 -17.79
CA ILE A 263 -6.71 6.71 -19.06
C ILE A 263 -7.31 8.06 -18.71
N VAL A 264 -6.72 9.14 -19.18
CA VAL A 264 -7.09 10.48 -18.75
C VAL A 264 -7.35 11.43 -19.92
N THR A 265 -8.27 12.36 -19.71
CA THR A 265 -8.57 13.47 -20.63
C THR A 265 -8.40 14.80 -19.90
N GLY A 266 -8.12 15.87 -20.67
CA GLY A 266 -7.99 17.21 -20.11
C GLY A 266 -9.29 17.71 -19.52
N ASP A 267 -9.24 18.26 -18.32
CA ASP A 267 -10.36 18.93 -17.66
C ASP A 267 -9.88 20.22 -17.00
N THR A 268 -10.10 21.34 -17.70
CA THR A 268 -9.71 22.66 -17.19
C THR A 268 -10.78 23.31 -16.33
N THR A 269 -11.95 22.68 -16.18
CA THR A 269 -13.07 23.21 -15.38
C THR A 269 -13.02 22.71 -13.94
N GLY A 270 -12.32 21.59 -13.71
CA GLY A 270 -12.10 21.01 -12.40
C GLY A 270 -10.93 21.67 -11.62
N PRO A 271 -10.75 21.29 -10.35
CA PRO A 271 -9.58 21.69 -9.57
C PRO A 271 -8.28 21.10 -10.15
N ALA A 272 -7.12 21.61 -9.69
CA ALA A 272 -5.85 20.93 -9.95
C ALA A 272 -5.94 19.46 -9.49
N PRO A 273 -5.37 18.53 -10.27
CA PRO A 273 -4.40 18.69 -11.36
C PRO A 273 -4.96 18.80 -12.78
N HIS A 274 -6.22 19.15 -12.97
CA HIS A 274 -6.85 19.46 -14.26
C HIS A 274 -6.85 18.31 -15.27
N PHE A 275 -7.12 17.12 -14.81
CA PHE A 275 -7.42 15.95 -15.63
C PHE A 275 -8.60 15.17 -15.03
N ARG A 276 -9.23 14.38 -15.87
CA ARG A 276 -10.30 13.47 -15.47
C ARG A 276 -10.02 12.08 -16.03
N GLN A 277 -10.15 11.07 -15.19
CA GLN A 277 -10.09 9.68 -15.63
C GLN A 277 -11.29 9.33 -16.48
N VAL A 278 -11.07 8.54 -17.51
CA VAL A 278 -12.11 7.97 -18.38
C VAL A 278 -11.94 6.44 -18.44
N PRO A 279 -13.01 5.68 -18.75
CA PRO A 279 -12.92 4.24 -18.91
C PRO A 279 -11.86 3.82 -19.92
N GLY A 280 -11.12 2.78 -19.62
CA GLY A 280 -10.18 2.13 -20.55
C GLY A 280 -10.92 1.34 -21.65
N PRO A 281 -10.19 0.96 -22.72
CA PRO A 281 -10.77 0.22 -23.84
C PRO A 281 -11.04 -1.26 -23.54
N ASN A 282 -10.46 -1.82 -22.48
CA ASN A 282 -10.69 -3.21 -22.10
C ASN A 282 -12.07 -3.35 -21.47
N VAL A 283 -12.71 -4.48 -21.73
CA VAL A 283 -14.04 -4.79 -21.20
C VAL A 283 -14.01 -5.48 -19.85
N GLU A 284 -12.86 -6.02 -19.45
CA GLU A 284 -12.72 -6.72 -18.18
C GLU A 284 -12.38 -5.75 -17.07
N HIS A 285 -13.28 -5.65 -16.09
CA HIS A 285 -13.14 -4.81 -14.90
C HIS A 285 -13.35 -5.65 -13.64
N THR A 286 -12.67 -5.28 -12.57
CA THR A 286 -12.88 -5.86 -11.25
C THR A 286 -14.15 -5.29 -10.60
N ALA A 287 -14.54 -5.81 -9.42
CA ALA A 287 -15.65 -5.23 -8.65
C ALA A 287 -15.37 -3.81 -8.12
N MET A 288 -14.13 -3.32 -8.24
CA MET A 288 -13.75 -1.92 -7.99
C MET A 288 -13.96 -1.02 -9.21
N ASP A 289 -14.47 -1.55 -10.32
CA ASP A 289 -14.52 -0.90 -11.62
C ASP A 289 -13.13 -0.52 -12.17
N TRP A 290 -12.11 -1.27 -11.78
CA TRP A 290 -10.75 -1.11 -12.27
C TRP A 290 -10.49 -2.00 -13.48
N GLU A 291 -9.96 -1.40 -14.56
CA GLU A 291 -9.59 -2.14 -15.78
C GLU A 291 -8.50 -3.18 -15.47
N VAL A 292 -8.71 -4.42 -15.88
CA VAL A 292 -7.67 -5.47 -15.78
C VAL A 292 -6.61 -5.25 -16.86
N HIS A 293 -5.39 -4.88 -16.46
CA HIS A 293 -4.33 -4.50 -17.40
C HIS A 293 -2.94 -4.95 -16.92
N GLY A 294 -2.64 -6.24 -17.06
CA GLY A 294 -1.33 -6.82 -16.69
C GLY A 294 -0.11 -6.12 -17.30
N PRO A 295 -0.11 -5.65 -18.58
CA PRO A 295 1.02 -4.94 -19.18
C PRO A 295 1.45 -3.68 -18.41
N GLY A 296 0.56 -3.03 -17.66
CA GLY A 296 0.88 -1.86 -16.86
C GLY A 296 1.84 -2.16 -15.71
N LEU A 297 1.75 -3.35 -15.12
CA LEU A 297 2.71 -3.79 -14.10
C LEU A 297 4.11 -3.95 -14.69
N GLU A 298 4.23 -4.57 -15.86
CA GLU A 298 5.51 -4.68 -16.56
C GLU A 298 6.11 -3.30 -16.88
N GLN A 299 5.29 -2.38 -17.38
CA GLN A 299 5.70 -1.01 -17.68
C GLN A 299 6.26 -0.28 -16.45
N LEU A 300 5.60 -0.39 -15.30
CA LEU A 300 6.05 0.27 -14.06
C LEU A 300 7.34 -0.37 -13.51
N LEU A 301 7.46 -1.68 -13.55
CA LEU A 301 8.68 -2.38 -13.11
C LEU A 301 9.89 -1.95 -13.96
N LEU A 302 9.74 -1.85 -15.28
CA LEU A 302 10.78 -1.36 -16.17
C LEU A 302 11.06 0.12 -15.95
N ARG A 303 10.04 0.96 -15.75
CA ARG A 303 10.21 2.38 -15.44
C ARG A 303 11.01 2.60 -14.16
N LEU A 304 10.71 1.89 -13.07
CA LEU A 304 11.47 1.97 -11.83
C LEU A 304 12.93 1.58 -12.04
N THR A 305 13.19 0.62 -12.93
CA THR A 305 14.54 0.16 -13.28
C THR A 305 15.28 1.18 -14.15
N ASP A 306 14.67 1.56 -15.26
CA ASP A 306 15.35 2.30 -16.34
C ASP A 306 15.40 3.81 -16.03
N ASP A 307 14.29 4.41 -15.58
CA ASP A 307 14.21 5.85 -15.34
C ASP A 307 14.74 6.23 -13.96
N TYR A 308 14.54 5.38 -12.95
CA TYR A 308 14.88 5.67 -11.56
C TYR A 308 16.11 4.92 -11.05
N GLY A 309 16.60 3.92 -11.75
CA GLY A 309 17.78 3.14 -11.36
C GLY A 309 17.58 2.31 -10.10
N VAL A 310 16.35 1.94 -9.76
CA VAL A 310 16.03 1.15 -8.57
C VAL A 310 16.66 -0.24 -8.67
N GLN A 311 17.43 -0.62 -7.64
CA GLN A 311 18.22 -1.87 -7.64
C GLN A 311 17.49 -3.07 -7.03
N LYS A 312 16.37 -2.84 -6.33
CA LYS A 312 15.52 -3.89 -5.76
C LYS A 312 14.09 -3.42 -5.67
N ILE A 313 13.18 -4.18 -6.25
CA ILE A 313 11.74 -3.88 -6.25
C ILE A 313 11.00 -5.06 -5.64
N TYR A 314 10.01 -4.78 -4.81
CA TYR A 314 8.97 -5.74 -4.45
C TYR A 314 7.64 -5.27 -5.03
N VAL A 315 6.87 -6.15 -5.68
CA VAL A 315 5.44 -5.93 -5.83
C VAL A 315 4.84 -6.21 -4.47
N THR A 316 4.48 -5.16 -3.77
CA THR A 316 4.03 -5.22 -2.36
C THR A 316 2.53 -5.40 -2.24
N GLU A 317 1.79 -5.05 -3.29
CA GLU A 317 0.38 -5.40 -3.46
C GLU A 317 0.04 -5.52 -4.94
N ASN A 318 -0.69 -6.58 -5.27
CA ASN A 318 -1.40 -6.76 -6.53
C ASN A 318 -2.51 -7.78 -6.33
N GLY A 319 -3.72 -7.48 -6.75
CA GLY A 319 -4.89 -8.31 -6.53
C GLY A 319 -6.16 -7.70 -7.12
N SER A 320 -7.27 -8.39 -6.95
CA SER A 320 -8.55 -7.99 -7.53
C SER A 320 -9.71 -8.36 -6.62
N ALA A 321 -10.69 -7.47 -6.54
CA ALA A 321 -11.96 -7.74 -5.87
C ALA A 321 -12.96 -8.31 -6.88
N TYR A 322 -13.66 -9.37 -6.48
CA TYR A 322 -14.79 -9.92 -7.21
C TYR A 322 -15.90 -10.35 -6.24
N GLN A 323 -17.08 -10.59 -6.75
CA GLN A 323 -18.20 -11.14 -5.98
C GLN A 323 -17.95 -12.64 -5.76
N ASP A 324 -17.68 -13.02 -4.52
CA ASP A 324 -17.44 -14.41 -4.16
C ASP A 324 -18.72 -15.09 -3.68
N THR A 325 -18.96 -16.31 -4.16
CA THR A 325 -20.10 -17.13 -3.73
C THR A 325 -19.61 -18.45 -3.16
N VAL A 326 -20.08 -18.79 -1.97
CA VAL A 326 -19.82 -20.10 -1.36
C VAL A 326 -20.72 -21.14 -2.01
N GLY A 327 -20.13 -22.14 -2.65
CA GLY A 327 -20.85 -23.25 -3.27
C GLY A 327 -21.54 -24.16 -2.25
N ALA A 328 -22.44 -25.00 -2.72
CA ALA A 328 -23.15 -25.97 -1.87
C ALA A 328 -22.20 -26.99 -1.18
N ASP A 329 -21.02 -27.18 -1.73
CA ASP A 329 -19.94 -28.02 -1.19
C ASP A 329 -19.03 -27.27 -0.22
N GLY A 330 -19.32 -25.98 0.06
CA GLY A 330 -18.53 -25.11 0.93
C GLY A 330 -17.28 -24.52 0.26
N SER A 331 -17.04 -24.78 -1.02
CA SER A 331 -15.93 -24.19 -1.77
C SER A 331 -16.24 -22.79 -2.26
N VAL A 332 -15.19 -22.01 -2.56
CA VAL A 332 -15.29 -20.71 -3.23
C VAL A 332 -14.49 -20.75 -4.51
N HIS A 333 -15.19 -20.71 -5.63
CA HIS A 333 -14.62 -20.69 -6.96
C HIS A 333 -14.56 -19.25 -7.47
N ASP A 334 -13.37 -18.79 -7.78
CA ASP A 334 -13.08 -17.41 -8.21
C ASP A 334 -12.13 -17.40 -9.42
N PRO A 335 -12.58 -17.88 -10.58
CA PRO A 335 -11.75 -18.01 -11.77
C PRO A 335 -11.21 -16.68 -12.27
N GLU A 336 -11.97 -15.60 -12.18
CA GLU A 336 -11.56 -14.27 -12.60
C GLU A 336 -10.36 -13.76 -11.77
N ARG A 337 -10.35 -13.98 -10.44
CA ARG A 337 -9.21 -13.63 -9.59
C ARG A 337 -8.01 -14.51 -9.90
N THR A 338 -8.23 -15.77 -10.22
CA THR A 338 -7.17 -16.70 -10.64
C THR A 338 -6.51 -16.20 -11.93
N GLU A 339 -7.29 -15.85 -12.93
CA GLU A 339 -6.81 -15.33 -14.20
C GLU A 339 -6.08 -13.99 -14.02
N TYR A 340 -6.61 -13.07 -13.22
CA TYR A 340 -5.96 -11.81 -12.87
C TYR A 340 -4.54 -12.05 -12.31
N LEU A 341 -4.41 -12.95 -11.34
CA LEU A 341 -3.10 -13.29 -10.74
C LEU A 341 -2.13 -13.86 -11.77
N GLU A 342 -2.59 -14.78 -12.62
CA GLU A 342 -1.74 -15.39 -13.66
C GLU A 342 -1.25 -14.37 -14.69
N GLN A 343 -2.13 -13.47 -15.14
CA GLN A 343 -1.78 -12.39 -16.08
C GLN A 343 -0.71 -11.44 -15.49
N HIS A 344 -0.85 -11.05 -14.22
CA HIS A 344 0.08 -10.13 -13.56
C HIS A 344 1.40 -10.80 -13.18
N LEU A 345 1.39 -12.05 -12.75
CA LEU A 345 2.63 -12.82 -12.54
C LEU A 345 3.39 -13.06 -13.86
N ALA A 346 2.67 -13.27 -14.97
CA ALA A 346 3.29 -13.33 -16.29
C ALA A 346 3.92 -11.98 -16.68
N ALA A 347 3.29 -10.85 -16.36
CA ALA A 347 3.87 -9.52 -16.57
C ALA A 347 5.15 -9.32 -15.73
N CYS A 348 5.16 -9.75 -14.47
CA CYS A 348 6.36 -9.76 -13.63
C CYS A 348 7.49 -10.59 -14.28
N ALA A 349 7.18 -11.79 -14.77
CA ALA A 349 8.18 -12.64 -15.43
C ALA A 349 8.77 -12.00 -16.69
N ARG A 350 7.95 -11.30 -17.50
CA ARG A 350 8.44 -10.53 -18.65
C ARG A 350 9.34 -9.36 -18.23
N ALA A 351 8.96 -8.61 -17.21
CA ALA A 351 9.78 -7.52 -16.68
C ALA A 351 11.15 -8.03 -16.19
N VAL A 352 11.18 -9.14 -15.43
CA VAL A 352 12.42 -9.79 -14.97
C VAL A 352 13.28 -10.23 -16.17
N SER A 353 12.68 -10.81 -17.21
CA SER A 353 13.43 -11.22 -18.42
C SER A 353 14.05 -10.05 -19.18
N LYS A 354 13.55 -8.82 -18.93
CA LYS A 354 14.07 -7.56 -19.48
C LYS A 354 15.00 -6.81 -18.53
N GLY A 355 15.30 -7.40 -17.36
CA GLY A 355 16.30 -6.87 -16.43
C GLY A 355 15.72 -6.18 -15.18
N ALA A 356 14.41 -6.17 -14.98
CA ALA A 356 13.83 -5.59 -13.75
C ALA A 356 14.29 -6.37 -12.51
N PRO A 357 14.82 -5.70 -11.46
CA PRO A 357 15.36 -6.34 -10.25
C PRO A 357 14.24 -6.67 -9.24
N LEU A 358 13.25 -7.45 -9.71
CA LEU A 358 12.11 -7.87 -8.89
C LEU A 358 12.55 -8.95 -7.89
N ALA A 359 12.45 -8.65 -6.59
CA ALA A 359 12.87 -9.52 -5.50
C ALA A 359 11.73 -10.35 -4.88
N GLY A 360 10.49 -9.95 -5.08
CA GLY A 360 9.33 -10.68 -4.56
C GLY A 360 7.99 -10.08 -4.97
N TYR A 361 6.92 -10.85 -4.72
CA TYR A 361 5.56 -10.48 -5.06
C TYR A 361 4.63 -10.87 -3.91
N PHE A 362 3.82 -9.92 -3.46
CA PHE A 362 2.80 -10.10 -2.44
C PHE A 362 1.41 -9.91 -3.07
N ALA A 363 0.59 -10.92 -2.97
CA ALA A 363 -0.81 -10.82 -3.38
C ALA A 363 -1.60 -9.99 -2.35
N TRP A 364 -2.45 -9.09 -2.81
CA TRP A 364 -3.44 -8.41 -1.98
C TRP A 364 -4.79 -9.09 -2.15
N SER A 365 -5.30 -9.75 -1.11
CA SER A 365 -4.75 -9.93 0.23
C SER A 365 -4.89 -11.40 0.67
N LEU A 366 -4.34 -11.77 1.84
CA LEU A 366 -4.55 -13.13 2.35
C LEU A 366 -6.02 -13.40 2.66
N LEU A 367 -6.66 -12.49 3.41
CA LEU A 367 -8.04 -12.61 3.88
C LEU A 367 -8.91 -11.53 3.26
N ASP A 368 -10.19 -11.84 2.99
CA ASP A 368 -11.19 -10.78 2.87
C ASP A 368 -11.18 -9.94 4.15
N ASN A 369 -11.24 -8.61 4.01
CA ASN A 369 -11.11 -7.70 5.13
C ASN A 369 -11.99 -6.45 4.95
N PHE A 370 -11.87 -5.50 5.85
CA PHE A 370 -12.52 -4.19 5.78
C PHE A 370 -11.79 -3.31 4.76
N GLU A 371 -12.40 -3.12 3.57
CA GLU A 371 -11.83 -2.33 2.47
C GLU A 371 -12.12 -0.83 2.65
N TRP A 372 -11.76 -0.30 3.79
CA TRP A 372 -11.82 1.12 4.13
C TRP A 372 -13.20 1.75 3.87
N ALA A 373 -13.30 2.76 3.00
CA ALA A 373 -14.57 3.42 2.69
C ALA A 373 -15.57 2.53 1.94
N TYR A 374 -15.11 1.41 1.37
CA TYR A 374 -15.95 0.42 0.70
C TYR A 374 -16.52 -0.68 1.63
N GLY A 375 -16.18 -0.63 2.92
CA GLY A 375 -16.67 -1.61 3.91
C GLY A 375 -16.29 -3.05 3.57
N TYR A 376 -17.28 -3.94 3.56
CA TYR A 376 -17.07 -5.39 3.38
C TYR A 376 -17.46 -5.92 2.00
N ASP A 377 -17.91 -5.07 1.09
CA ASP A 377 -18.40 -5.49 -0.25
C ASP A 377 -17.27 -5.85 -1.22
N LYS A 378 -16.06 -5.32 -0.99
CA LYS A 378 -14.91 -5.52 -1.88
C LYS A 378 -14.00 -6.62 -1.33
N ARG A 379 -14.12 -7.83 -1.91
CA ARG A 379 -13.42 -9.02 -1.43
C ARG A 379 -12.16 -9.29 -2.25
N PHE A 380 -11.00 -8.95 -1.68
CA PHE A 380 -9.69 -9.17 -2.30
C PHE A 380 -9.00 -10.47 -1.86
N GLY A 381 -9.45 -11.08 -0.76
CA GLY A 381 -8.78 -12.20 -0.12
C GLY A 381 -8.56 -13.40 -1.03
N LEU A 382 -7.42 -14.05 -0.88
CA LEU A 382 -7.20 -15.44 -1.34
C LEU A 382 -7.98 -16.44 -0.47
N VAL A 383 -8.40 -15.97 0.70
CA VAL A 383 -9.21 -16.71 1.68
C VAL A 383 -10.49 -15.92 1.90
N HIS A 384 -11.61 -16.56 1.66
CA HIS A 384 -12.93 -16.02 1.96
C HIS A 384 -13.15 -15.98 3.47
N VAL A 385 -13.71 -14.88 3.97
CA VAL A 385 -14.15 -14.72 5.36
C VAL A 385 -15.66 -14.55 5.37
N ASP A 386 -16.36 -15.43 6.05
CA ASP A 386 -17.75 -15.19 6.44
C ASP A 386 -17.75 -14.24 7.64
N TYR A 387 -18.08 -12.98 7.43
CA TYR A 387 -18.02 -11.96 8.50
C TYR A 387 -19.01 -12.19 9.66
N LYS A 388 -20.01 -13.09 9.49
CA LYS A 388 -20.95 -13.43 10.57
C LYS A 388 -20.40 -14.54 11.47
N THR A 389 -19.82 -15.57 10.88
CA THR A 389 -19.30 -16.74 11.59
C THR A 389 -17.80 -16.69 11.81
N GLN A 390 -17.12 -15.81 11.08
CA GLN A 390 -15.67 -15.71 11.03
C GLN A 390 -15.00 -16.96 10.47
N GLN A 391 -15.73 -17.78 9.71
CA GLN A 391 -15.15 -18.96 9.04
C GLN A 391 -14.23 -18.53 7.90
N ARG A 392 -13.06 -19.19 7.80
CA ARG A 392 -12.09 -19.02 6.73
C ARG A 392 -12.20 -20.14 5.72
N THR A 393 -12.29 -19.81 4.44
CA THR A 393 -12.31 -20.80 3.33
C THR A 393 -11.30 -20.38 2.26
N VAL A 394 -10.27 -21.19 2.04
CA VAL A 394 -9.28 -20.91 0.97
C VAL A 394 -9.98 -21.02 -0.38
N LYS A 395 -9.92 -19.92 -1.15
CA LYS A 395 -10.51 -19.83 -2.49
C LYS A 395 -9.68 -20.61 -3.53
N THR A 396 -10.23 -20.83 -4.72
CA THR A 396 -9.49 -21.47 -5.82
C THR A 396 -8.24 -20.68 -6.18
N SER A 397 -8.32 -19.36 -6.25
CA SER A 397 -7.18 -18.46 -6.48
C SER A 397 -6.08 -18.61 -5.42
N GLY A 398 -6.44 -18.81 -4.15
CA GLY A 398 -5.48 -19.02 -3.06
C GLY A 398 -4.69 -20.32 -3.23
N ARG A 399 -5.35 -21.41 -3.61
CA ARG A 399 -4.68 -22.69 -3.94
C ARG A 399 -3.77 -22.54 -5.16
N ARG A 400 -4.27 -21.85 -6.19
CA ARG A 400 -3.48 -21.60 -7.41
C ARG A 400 -2.24 -20.74 -7.15
N TYR A 401 -2.37 -19.70 -6.33
CA TYR A 401 -1.23 -18.89 -5.91
C TYR A 401 -0.17 -19.73 -5.18
N ALA A 402 -0.59 -20.60 -4.27
CA ALA A 402 0.32 -21.52 -3.57
C ALA A 402 1.06 -22.47 -4.53
N GLU A 403 0.39 -23.01 -5.54
CA GLU A 403 1.00 -23.83 -6.59
C GLU A 403 2.06 -23.08 -7.39
N LEU A 404 1.76 -21.83 -7.80
CA LEU A 404 2.67 -20.97 -8.55
C LEU A 404 3.91 -20.61 -7.72
N ALA A 405 3.73 -20.27 -6.44
CA ALA A 405 4.83 -20.00 -5.51
C ALA A 405 5.72 -21.25 -5.31
N ALA A 406 5.13 -22.43 -5.14
CA ALA A 406 5.88 -23.67 -5.02
C ALA A 406 6.67 -24.01 -6.29
N ALA A 407 6.08 -23.82 -7.46
CA ALA A 407 6.75 -24.03 -8.75
C ALA A 407 7.95 -23.08 -8.94
N HIS A 408 7.82 -21.83 -8.51
CA HIS A 408 8.90 -20.84 -8.56
C HIS A 408 10.08 -21.26 -7.67
N ARG A 409 9.83 -21.70 -6.43
CA ARG A 409 10.88 -22.18 -5.52
C ARG A 409 11.67 -23.37 -6.09
N LEU A 410 10.99 -24.30 -6.74
CA LEU A 410 11.63 -25.47 -7.36
C LEU A 410 12.55 -25.08 -8.51
N ARG A 411 12.19 -24.04 -9.30
CA ARG A 411 13.06 -23.52 -10.37
C ARG A 411 14.28 -22.82 -9.82
N GLY A 412 14.14 -22.00 -8.78
CA GLY A 412 15.26 -21.33 -8.10
C GLY A 412 16.30 -22.31 -7.54
N ARG A 413 15.84 -23.43 -6.92
CA ARG A 413 16.74 -24.48 -6.40
C ARG A 413 17.46 -25.28 -7.49
N ARG A 414 16.96 -25.30 -8.73
CA ARG A 414 17.64 -25.99 -9.85
C ARG A 414 18.64 -25.10 -10.57
N ALA A 415 18.56 -23.80 -10.37
CA ALA A 415 19.45 -22.81 -10.97
C ALA A 415 20.62 -22.40 -10.06
N ALA A 416 20.56 -22.73 -8.76
CA ALA A 416 21.61 -22.55 -7.77
C ALA A 416 22.43 -23.82 -7.61
#